data_69d4e47d25b19b30218897e799f80cac
#
_entry.id   69d4e47d25b19b30218897e799f80cac
#
_cell.length_a   1.000
_cell.length_b   1.000
_cell.length_c   1.000
_cell.angle_alpha   90.00
_cell.angle_beta   90.00
_cell.angle_gamma   90.00
#
_symmetry.space_group_name_H-M   'P 1'
#
loop_
_entity.id
_entity.type
_entity.pdbx_description
1 polymer ?
#
loop_
_entity_poly.entity_id
_entity_poly.type
_entity_poly.pdbx_seq_one_letter_code
_entity_poly.pdbx_strand_id
1 'polypeptide(L)'
;MIMTYGKKSAVKAGFLVAILVAVLLLVHFVGVSRLTPEAIRNLIISFGWWGPTVYVFIYTIRPLLLFPAIILTLAGGLAFGPWWGTLYVVVGGLLGACLCFTIARSLGRENMNKYLGNFSRMQAFDNQVVEHGFRTMLIMRVVPIFPYDPVSYLAGLSNIRFRDYAAATAIGMVPGAFAYNVLGYSLTDILSPSFLMAVVLVIIVMFTPLVYHFVRHK
;
A
#
# COMPACT_ATOMS: atom_id res chain seq x y z
N MET A 1 -29.55 -19.50 16.68
CA MET A 1 -28.59 -19.43 15.56
C MET A 1 -27.83 -18.11 15.44
N ILE A 2 -28.17 -17.06 16.19
CA ILE A 2 -27.56 -15.71 16.15
C ILE A 2 -26.32 -15.58 17.06
N MET A 3 -26.18 -16.42 18.10
CA MET A 3 -25.08 -16.33 19.08
C MET A 3 -23.71 -16.85 18.60
N THR A 4 -23.65 -17.69 17.58
CA THR A 4 -22.40 -18.28 17.08
C THR A 4 -21.62 -17.36 16.13
N TYR A 5 -22.28 -16.41 15.49
CA TYR A 5 -21.66 -15.49 14.53
C TYR A 5 -20.84 -14.39 15.22
N GLY A 6 -21.32 -13.85 16.35
CA GLY A 6 -20.62 -12.84 17.13
C GLY A 6 -19.30 -13.34 17.72
N LYS A 7 -19.25 -14.60 18.19
CA LYS A 7 -18.03 -15.22 18.71
C LYS A 7 -16.95 -15.39 17.65
N LYS A 8 -17.29 -15.79 16.42
CA LYS A 8 -16.33 -15.95 15.33
C LYS A 8 -15.75 -14.61 14.87
N SER A 9 -16.56 -13.55 14.86
CA SER A 9 -16.10 -12.19 14.53
C SER A 9 -15.20 -11.63 15.63
N ALA A 10 -15.53 -11.83 16.90
CA ALA A 10 -14.72 -11.40 18.04
C ALA A 10 -13.36 -12.14 18.11
N VAL A 11 -13.33 -13.44 17.81
CA VAL A 11 -12.08 -14.22 17.74
C VAL A 11 -11.18 -13.73 16.62
N LYS A 12 -11.74 -13.44 15.44
CA LYS A 12 -10.99 -12.87 14.30
C LYS A 12 -10.46 -11.48 14.60
N ALA A 13 -11.25 -10.62 15.23
CA ALA A 13 -10.82 -9.30 15.68
C ALA A 13 -9.72 -9.39 16.76
N GLY A 14 -9.87 -10.29 17.74
CA GLY A 14 -8.85 -10.55 18.75
C GLY A 14 -7.53 -11.05 18.15
N PHE A 15 -7.59 -11.92 17.15
CA PHE A 15 -6.41 -12.40 16.43
C PHE A 15 -5.69 -11.29 15.69
N LEU A 16 -6.43 -10.39 15.02
CA LEU A 16 -5.87 -9.22 14.35
C LEU A 16 -5.21 -8.24 15.34
N VAL A 17 -5.87 -8.00 16.47
CA VAL A 17 -5.29 -7.17 17.54
C VAL A 17 -4.03 -7.81 18.12
N ALA A 18 -4.01 -9.12 18.33
CA ALA A 18 -2.84 -9.85 18.81
C ALA A 18 -1.66 -9.77 17.83
N ILE A 19 -1.93 -9.90 16.50
CA ILE A 19 -0.92 -9.70 15.47
C ILE A 19 -0.40 -8.25 15.50
N LEU A 20 -1.29 -7.27 15.57
CA LEU A 20 -0.91 -5.86 15.64
C LEU A 20 -0.01 -5.57 16.85
N VAL A 21 -0.39 -6.07 18.02
CA VAL A 21 0.41 -5.92 19.26
C VAL A 21 1.76 -6.62 19.13
N ALA A 22 1.80 -7.84 18.60
CA ALA A 22 3.05 -8.59 18.40
C ALA A 22 4.00 -7.84 17.45
N VAL A 23 3.45 -7.22 16.40
CA VAL A 23 4.22 -6.41 15.46
C VAL A 23 4.73 -5.12 16.08
N LEU A 24 3.88 -4.40 16.82
CA LEU A 24 4.29 -3.19 17.52
C LEU A 24 5.40 -3.49 18.53
N LEU A 25 5.31 -4.62 19.24
CA LEU A 25 6.35 -5.10 20.13
C LEU A 25 7.63 -5.44 19.35
N LEU A 26 7.52 -6.16 18.22
CA LEU A 26 8.67 -6.50 17.39
C LEU A 26 9.38 -5.23 16.86
N VAL A 27 8.62 -4.27 16.37
CA VAL A 27 9.14 -2.96 15.91
C VAL A 27 9.79 -2.19 17.06
N HIS A 28 9.21 -2.25 18.26
CA HIS A 28 9.78 -1.63 19.45
C HIS A 28 11.10 -2.30 19.87
N PHE A 29 11.15 -3.64 19.90
CA PHE A 29 12.34 -4.41 20.27
C PHE A 29 13.48 -4.32 19.24
N VAL A 30 13.16 -4.32 17.94
CA VAL A 30 14.16 -4.18 16.86
C VAL A 30 14.71 -2.76 16.78
N GLY A 31 13.95 -1.78 17.30
CA GLY A 31 14.27 -0.35 17.22
C GLY A 31 14.01 0.18 15.81
N VAL A 32 13.09 1.14 15.68
CA VAL A 32 12.73 1.77 14.38
C VAL A 32 13.95 2.37 13.69
N SER A 33 14.95 2.82 14.44
CA SER A 33 16.21 3.37 13.94
C SER A 33 17.09 2.38 13.16
N ARG A 34 16.84 1.06 13.31
CA ARG A 34 17.57 0.01 12.58
C ARG A 34 16.88 -0.44 11.30
N LEU A 35 15.64 0.01 11.06
CA LEU A 35 14.86 -0.35 9.86
C LEU A 35 15.10 0.66 8.73
N THR A 36 16.38 0.84 8.36
CA THR A 36 16.76 1.67 7.22
C THR A 36 16.63 0.90 5.90
N PRO A 37 16.51 1.60 4.75
CA PRO A 37 16.51 0.94 3.43
C PRO A 37 17.75 0.07 3.21
N GLU A 38 18.91 0.47 3.71
CA GLU A 38 20.17 -0.27 3.60
C GLU A 38 20.15 -1.56 4.43
N ALA A 39 19.63 -1.51 5.66
CA ALA A 39 19.51 -2.69 6.51
C ALA A 39 18.58 -3.73 5.87
N ILE A 40 17.45 -3.28 5.31
CA ILE A 40 16.50 -4.14 4.60
C ILE A 40 17.14 -4.70 3.32
N ARG A 41 17.85 -3.87 2.55
CA ARG A 41 18.62 -4.32 1.39
C ARG A 41 19.58 -5.45 1.75
N ASN A 42 20.38 -5.26 2.80
CA ASN A 42 21.37 -6.25 3.23
C ASN A 42 20.72 -7.57 3.67
N LEU A 43 19.59 -7.47 4.37
CA LEU A 43 18.77 -8.64 4.71
C LEU A 43 18.28 -9.37 3.46
N ILE A 44 17.74 -8.66 2.47
CA ILE A 44 17.22 -9.24 1.23
C ILE A 44 18.34 -9.94 0.45
N ILE A 45 19.51 -9.29 0.33
CA ILE A 45 20.66 -9.83 -0.40
C ILE A 45 21.22 -11.07 0.30
N SER A 46 21.15 -11.17 1.64
CA SER A 46 21.60 -12.35 2.37
C SER A 46 20.85 -13.63 2.02
N PHE A 47 19.62 -13.53 1.48
CA PHE A 47 18.85 -14.66 0.97
C PHE A 47 19.28 -15.12 -0.45
N GLY A 48 20.25 -14.45 -1.09
CA GLY A 48 20.76 -14.79 -2.41
C GLY A 48 19.63 -14.92 -3.46
N TRP A 49 19.53 -16.08 -4.08
CA TRP A 49 18.51 -16.36 -5.12
C TRP A 49 17.05 -16.15 -4.63
N TRP A 50 16.77 -16.43 -3.37
CA TRP A 50 15.43 -16.25 -2.77
C TRP A 50 15.10 -14.81 -2.44
N GLY A 51 16.05 -13.89 -2.53
CA GLY A 51 15.89 -12.48 -2.19
C GLY A 51 14.64 -11.82 -2.80
N PRO A 52 14.37 -11.93 -4.11
CA PRO A 52 13.16 -11.38 -4.73
C PRO A 52 11.87 -11.94 -4.15
N THR A 53 11.80 -13.27 -3.93
CA THR A 53 10.61 -13.92 -3.36
C THR A 53 10.35 -13.47 -1.92
N VAL A 54 11.40 -13.41 -1.10
CA VAL A 54 11.33 -12.92 0.28
C VAL A 54 10.88 -11.46 0.31
N TYR A 55 11.42 -10.64 -0.58
CA TYR A 55 11.04 -9.24 -0.69
C TYR A 55 9.55 -9.05 -1.04
N VAL A 56 9.06 -9.75 -2.08
CA VAL A 56 7.65 -9.72 -2.47
C VAL A 56 6.76 -10.19 -1.32
N PHE A 57 7.15 -11.24 -0.60
CA PHE A 57 6.41 -11.74 0.56
C PHE A 57 6.34 -10.69 1.68
N ILE A 58 7.47 -10.10 2.07
CA ILE A 58 7.53 -9.03 3.08
C ILE A 58 6.66 -7.85 2.64
N TYR A 59 6.75 -7.44 1.38
CA TYR A 59 5.97 -6.33 0.84
C TYR A 59 4.47 -6.63 0.85
N THR A 60 4.07 -7.89 0.63
CA THR A 60 2.67 -8.34 0.68
C THR A 60 2.08 -8.27 2.09
N ILE A 61 2.83 -8.68 3.11
CA ILE A 61 2.34 -8.68 4.49
C ILE A 61 2.48 -7.31 5.17
N ARG A 62 3.32 -6.42 4.64
CA ARG A 62 3.62 -5.09 5.16
C ARG A 62 2.39 -4.28 5.62
N PRO A 63 1.28 -4.21 4.85
CA PRO A 63 0.13 -3.40 5.25
C PRO A 63 -0.55 -3.89 6.52
N LEU A 64 -0.47 -5.19 6.81
CA LEU A 64 -0.99 -5.76 8.07
C LEU A 64 -0.14 -5.35 9.27
N LEU A 65 1.14 -5.08 9.02
CA LEU A 65 2.12 -4.68 10.01
C LEU A 65 2.19 -3.15 10.18
N LEU A 66 1.39 -2.40 9.42
CA LEU A 66 1.42 -0.93 9.34
C LEU A 66 2.83 -0.38 9.05
N PHE A 67 3.68 -1.17 8.42
CA PHE A 67 5.05 -0.78 8.11
C PHE A 67 5.08 0.22 6.93
N PRO A 68 5.86 1.32 7.02
CA PRO A 68 5.92 2.33 5.98
C PRO A 68 6.36 1.78 4.62
N ALA A 69 5.52 1.96 3.59
CA ALA A 69 5.81 1.49 2.23
C ALA A 69 7.10 2.06 1.66
N ILE A 70 7.36 3.33 1.94
CA ILE A 70 8.49 4.07 1.37
C ILE A 70 9.83 3.41 1.69
N ILE A 71 10.02 2.92 2.92
CA ILE A 71 11.27 2.29 3.36
C ILE A 71 11.55 1.03 2.53
N LEU A 72 10.53 0.17 2.38
CA LEU A 72 10.65 -1.04 1.56
C LEU A 72 10.83 -0.72 0.08
N THR A 73 10.14 0.30 -0.44
CA THR A 73 10.27 0.68 -1.85
C THR A 73 11.68 1.19 -2.16
N LEU A 74 12.25 2.04 -1.29
CA LEU A 74 13.64 2.49 -1.43
C LEU A 74 14.62 1.31 -1.32
N ALA A 75 14.40 0.40 -0.38
CA ALA A 75 15.21 -0.82 -0.24
C ALA A 75 15.14 -1.71 -1.50
N GLY A 76 13.97 -1.79 -2.14
CA GLY A 76 13.80 -2.48 -3.43
C GLY A 76 14.65 -1.87 -4.54
N GLY A 77 14.68 -0.54 -4.64
CA GLY A 77 15.53 0.19 -5.57
C GLY A 77 17.02 -0.05 -5.32
N LEU A 78 17.43 -0.01 -4.04
CA LEU A 78 18.81 -0.31 -3.62
C LEU A 78 19.24 -1.77 -3.91
N ALA A 79 18.33 -2.73 -3.74
CA ALA A 79 18.64 -4.16 -3.86
C ALA A 79 18.59 -4.65 -5.31
N PHE A 80 17.61 -4.20 -6.09
CA PHE A 80 17.27 -4.76 -7.40
C PHE A 80 17.36 -3.76 -8.55
N GLY A 81 17.66 -2.51 -8.25
CA GLY A 81 17.65 -1.41 -9.22
C GLY A 81 16.23 -0.92 -9.58
N PRO A 82 16.15 0.11 -10.46
CA PRO A 82 14.87 0.78 -10.74
C PRO A 82 13.81 -0.13 -11.36
N TRP A 83 14.16 -0.95 -12.33
CA TRP A 83 13.22 -1.76 -13.12
C TRP A 83 12.71 -2.98 -12.34
N TRP A 84 13.62 -3.82 -11.86
CA TRP A 84 13.27 -5.02 -11.11
C TRP A 84 12.68 -4.67 -9.74
N GLY A 85 13.22 -3.64 -9.06
CA GLY A 85 12.64 -3.13 -7.83
C GLY A 85 11.19 -2.69 -8.03
N THR A 86 10.90 -1.96 -9.11
CA THR A 86 9.52 -1.56 -9.46
C THR A 86 8.62 -2.76 -9.70
N LEU A 87 9.09 -3.75 -10.47
CA LEU A 87 8.30 -4.96 -10.73
C LEU A 87 7.93 -5.67 -9.42
N TYR A 88 8.90 -5.89 -8.54
CA TYR A 88 8.68 -6.58 -7.27
C TYR A 88 7.80 -5.77 -6.30
N VAL A 89 7.96 -4.44 -6.27
CA VAL A 89 7.08 -3.53 -5.51
C VAL A 89 5.65 -3.60 -6.02
N VAL A 90 5.45 -3.58 -7.36
CA VAL A 90 4.12 -3.66 -7.96
C VAL A 90 3.46 -5.00 -7.65
N VAL A 91 4.19 -6.10 -7.78
CA VAL A 91 3.66 -7.44 -7.48
C VAL A 91 3.33 -7.56 -5.99
N GLY A 92 4.27 -7.29 -5.09
CA GLY A 92 4.07 -7.39 -3.65
C GLY A 92 3.02 -6.39 -3.13
N GLY A 93 3.05 -5.15 -3.64
CA GLY A 93 2.10 -4.11 -3.29
C GLY A 93 0.67 -4.42 -3.74
N LEU A 94 0.50 -4.96 -4.95
CA LEU A 94 -0.80 -5.42 -5.45
C LEU A 94 -1.35 -6.58 -4.60
N LEU A 95 -0.51 -7.58 -4.31
CA LEU A 95 -0.90 -8.70 -3.45
C LEU A 95 -1.29 -8.22 -2.05
N GLY A 96 -0.51 -7.33 -1.45
CA GLY A 96 -0.81 -6.74 -0.15
C GLY A 96 -2.09 -5.91 -0.15
N ALA A 97 -2.32 -5.12 -1.19
CA ALA A 97 -3.53 -4.34 -1.38
C ALA A 97 -4.77 -5.25 -1.53
N CYS A 98 -4.67 -6.32 -2.33
CA CYS A 98 -5.72 -7.33 -2.47
C CYS A 98 -5.99 -8.08 -1.16
N LEU A 99 -4.96 -8.34 -0.37
CA LEU A 99 -5.07 -8.96 0.95
C LEU A 99 -5.87 -8.05 1.90
N CYS A 100 -5.52 -6.76 2.01
CA CYS A 100 -6.25 -5.78 2.82
C CYS A 100 -7.70 -5.64 2.38
N PHE A 101 -7.94 -5.55 1.08
CA PHE A 101 -9.27 -5.50 0.49
C PHE A 101 -10.11 -6.72 0.88
N THR A 102 -9.56 -7.92 0.72
CA THR A 102 -10.27 -9.18 1.01
C THR A 102 -10.56 -9.33 2.49
N ILE A 103 -9.60 -8.99 3.36
CA ILE A 103 -9.79 -8.99 4.81
C ILE A 103 -10.91 -8.02 5.19
N ALA A 104 -10.87 -6.78 4.71
CA ALA A 104 -11.90 -5.79 4.99
C ALA A 104 -13.28 -6.25 4.51
N ARG A 105 -13.37 -6.80 3.31
CA ARG A 105 -14.62 -7.33 2.73
C ARG A 105 -15.20 -8.49 3.51
N SER A 106 -14.34 -9.41 3.97
CA SER A 106 -14.78 -10.59 4.73
C SER A 106 -15.18 -10.31 6.18
N LEU A 107 -14.59 -9.27 6.79
CA LEU A 107 -14.78 -8.97 8.21
C LEU A 107 -15.84 -7.91 8.49
N GLY A 108 -16.04 -6.96 7.57
CA GLY A 108 -16.62 -5.69 7.93
C GLY A 108 -17.91 -5.29 7.24
N ARG A 109 -18.27 -5.80 6.09
CA ARG A 109 -19.36 -5.24 5.31
C ARG A 109 -20.72 -5.36 5.99
N GLU A 110 -21.03 -6.50 6.61
CA GLU A 110 -22.30 -6.68 7.34
C GLU A 110 -22.34 -5.86 8.63
N ASN A 111 -21.19 -5.72 9.31
CA ASN A 111 -21.09 -4.94 10.54
C ASN A 111 -21.04 -3.44 10.27
N MET A 112 -20.41 -3.00 9.18
CA MET A 112 -20.30 -1.58 8.81
C MET A 112 -21.66 -0.95 8.53
N ASN A 113 -22.55 -1.63 7.81
CA ASN A 113 -23.91 -1.13 7.57
C ASN A 113 -24.69 -0.92 8.87
N LYS A 114 -24.37 -1.68 9.91
CA LYS A 114 -25.01 -1.59 11.22
C LYS A 114 -24.48 -0.42 12.08
N TYR A 115 -23.17 -0.11 11.96
CA TYR A 115 -22.50 0.90 12.78
C TYR A 115 -22.26 2.24 12.06
N LEU A 116 -22.16 2.24 10.73
CA LEU A 116 -21.83 3.41 9.93
C LEU A 116 -22.94 3.83 8.96
N GLY A 117 -24.16 3.28 9.13
CA GLY A 117 -25.32 3.52 8.25
C GLY A 117 -25.71 4.98 8.01
N ASN A 118 -25.14 5.93 8.76
CA ASN A 118 -25.39 7.37 8.65
C ASN A 118 -24.16 8.21 8.24
N PHE A 119 -23.05 7.58 7.82
CA PHE A 119 -21.90 8.36 7.36
C PHE A 119 -22.10 8.79 5.91
N SER A 120 -22.58 10.01 5.69
CA SER A 120 -22.84 10.60 4.36
C SER A 120 -21.63 10.57 3.41
N ARG A 121 -20.40 10.68 3.94
CA ARG A 121 -19.17 10.58 3.16
C ARG A 121 -18.91 9.17 2.62
N MET A 122 -19.27 8.14 3.36
CA MET A 122 -19.13 6.75 2.92
C MET A 122 -20.15 6.39 1.85
N GLN A 123 -21.39 6.90 1.98
CA GLN A 123 -22.41 6.73 0.94
C GLN A 123 -22.04 7.45 -0.35
N ALA A 124 -21.48 8.67 -0.27
CA ALA A 124 -20.99 9.38 -1.44
C ALA A 124 -19.84 8.64 -2.14
N PHE A 125 -18.91 8.07 -1.36
CA PHE A 125 -17.85 7.21 -1.90
C PHE A 125 -18.42 5.95 -2.54
N ASP A 126 -19.34 5.25 -1.89
CA ASP A 126 -19.98 4.05 -2.44
C ASP A 126 -20.70 4.33 -3.76
N ASN A 127 -21.43 5.43 -3.87
CA ASN A 127 -22.10 5.80 -5.12
C ASN A 127 -21.08 6.03 -6.27
N GLN A 128 -19.99 6.74 -6.01
CA GLN A 128 -18.95 6.97 -7.00
C GLN A 128 -18.23 5.68 -7.44
N VAL A 129 -17.97 4.76 -6.52
CA VAL A 129 -17.28 3.50 -6.87
C VAL A 129 -18.21 2.48 -7.51
N VAL A 130 -19.53 2.57 -7.33
CA VAL A 130 -20.49 1.75 -8.06
C VAL A 130 -20.54 2.15 -9.54
N GLU A 131 -20.57 3.44 -9.84
CA GLU A 131 -20.65 3.94 -11.21
C GLU A 131 -19.30 3.93 -11.95
N HIS A 132 -18.22 4.32 -11.26
CA HIS A 132 -16.92 4.58 -11.88
C HIS A 132 -15.75 3.98 -11.07
N GLY A 133 -15.88 2.74 -10.59
CA GLY A 133 -14.96 2.11 -9.65
C GLY A 133 -13.49 2.12 -10.08
N PHE A 134 -13.21 1.70 -11.32
CA PHE A 134 -11.86 1.73 -11.87
C PHE A 134 -11.26 3.14 -11.88
N ARG A 135 -12.01 4.12 -12.41
CA ARG A 135 -11.53 5.51 -12.54
C ARG A 135 -11.31 6.15 -11.17
N THR A 136 -12.24 5.97 -10.25
CA THR A 136 -12.15 6.49 -8.88
C THR A 136 -10.92 5.92 -8.16
N MET A 137 -10.72 4.61 -8.23
CA MET A 137 -9.56 3.98 -7.62
C MET A 137 -8.25 4.37 -8.28
N LEU A 138 -8.21 4.50 -9.62
CA LEU A 138 -7.02 4.94 -10.33
C LEU A 138 -6.60 6.35 -9.89
N ILE A 139 -7.55 7.28 -9.78
CA ILE A 139 -7.28 8.64 -9.29
C ILE A 139 -6.73 8.58 -7.86
N MET A 140 -7.35 7.80 -6.96
CA MET A 140 -6.89 7.65 -5.57
C MET A 140 -5.51 7.00 -5.45
N ARG A 141 -5.05 6.23 -6.45
CA ARG A 141 -3.72 5.61 -6.48
C ARG A 141 -2.65 6.53 -7.07
N VAL A 142 -3.02 7.34 -8.05
CA VAL A 142 -2.10 8.26 -8.72
C VAL A 142 -1.93 9.55 -7.92
N VAL A 143 -2.99 10.02 -7.24
CA VAL A 143 -2.96 11.23 -6.42
C VAL A 143 -2.39 10.90 -5.03
N PRO A 144 -1.23 11.45 -4.64
CA PRO A 144 -0.51 11.05 -3.41
C PRO A 144 -1.09 11.61 -2.11
N ILE A 145 -2.29 12.20 -2.14
CA ILE A 145 -2.99 12.71 -0.95
C ILE A 145 -3.58 11.56 -0.12
N PHE A 146 -3.95 10.47 -0.78
CA PHE A 146 -4.62 9.35 -0.14
C PHE A 146 -3.62 8.30 0.35
N PRO A 147 -3.64 7.96 1.66
CA PRO A 147 -2.77 6.92 2.19
C PRO A 147 -3.14 5.56 1.58
N TYR A 148 -2.13 4.88 1.04
CA TYR A 148 -2.29 3.70 0.19
C TYR A 148 -3.04 2.54 0.86
N ASP A 149 -2.64 2.19 2.09
CA ASP A 149 -3.18 1.03 2.80
C ASP A 149 -4.59 1.27 3.34
N PRO A 150 -4.91 2.41 4.00
CA PRO A 150 -6.28 2.75 4.39
C PRO A 150 -7.28 2.73 3.24
N VAL A 151 -6.88 3.25 2.06
CA VAL A 151 -7.74 3.19 0.86
C VAL A 151 -8.05 1.76 0.44
N SER A 152 -7.11 0.82 0.62
CA SER A 152 -7.33 -0.60 0.31
C SER A 152 -8.38 -1.23 1.23
N TYR A 153 -8.35 -0.90 2.52
CA TYR A 153 -9.36 -1.35 3.47
C TYR A 153 -10.73 -0.72 3.17
N LEU A 154 -10.78 0.59 2.91
CA LEU A 154 -12.03 1.29 2.56
C LEU A 154 -12.65 0.73 1.27
N ALA A 155 -11.84 0.47 0.26
CA ALA A 155 -12.30 -0.17 -0.98
C ALA A 155 -12.88 -1.57 -0.72
N GLY A 156 -12.27 -2.35 0.17
CA GLY A 156 -12.80 -3.66 0.58
C GLY A 156 -14.17 -3.57 1.26
N LEU A 157 -14.40 -2.50 2.03
CA LEU A 157 -15.68 -2.23 2.70
C LEU A 157 -16.75 -1.66 1.74
N SER A 158 -16.35 -1.05 0.62
CA SER A 158 -17.24 -0.45 -0.36
C SER A 158 -17.84 -1.47 -1.35
N ASN A 159 -18.73 -0.98 -2.23
CA ASN A 159 -19.37 -1.79 -3.27
C ASN A 159 -18.52 -1.96 -4.55
N ILE A 160 -17.26 -1.54 -4.55
CA ILE A 160 -16.38 -1.66 -5.72
C ILE A 160 -16.18 -3.11 -6.15
N ARG A 161 -16.15 -3.36 -7.46
CA ARG A 161 -15.80 -4.68 -8.00
C ARG A 161 -14.30 -4.94 -7.77
N PHE A 162 -13.97 -6.14 -7.33
CA PHE A 162 -12.56 -6.53 -7.09
C PHE A 162 -11.67 -6.32 -8.32
N ARG A 163 -12.19 -6.62 -9.52
CA ARG A 163 -11.45 -6.45 -10.78
C ARG A 163 -11.08 -4.99 -11.04
N ASP A 164 -12.02 -4.06 -10.84
CA ASP A 164 -11.80 -2.62 -11.02
C ASP A 164 -10.78 -2.09 -10.01
N TYR A 165 -10.90 -2.54 -8.77
CA TYR A 165 -9.95 -2.22 -7.71
C TYR A 165 -8.53 -2.73 -8.01
N ALA A 166 -8.39 -4.02 -8.36
CA ALA A 166 -7.09 -4.64 -8.60
C ALA A 166 -6.40 -4.04 -9.84
N ALA A 167 -7.13 -3.86 -10.96
CA ALA A 167 -6.60 -3.28 -12.18
C ALA A 167 -6.18 -1.81 -11.98
N ALA A 168 -7.02 -0.99 -11.35
CA ALA A 168 -6.70 0.40 -11.03
C ALA A 168 -5.49 0.51 -10.08
N THR A 169 -5.40 -0.39 -9.11
CA THR A 169 -4.27 -0.45 -8.18
C THR A 169 -2.98 -0.84 -8.90
N ALA A 170 -3.00 -1.89 -9.73
CA ALA A 170 -1.83 -2.35 -10.48
C ALA A 170 -1.25 -1.25 -11.39
N ILE A 171 -2.13 -0.55 -12.12
CA ILE A 171 -1.71 0.52 -13.04
C ILE A 171 -1.30 1.79 -12.28
N GLY A 172 -2.11 2.20 -11.31
CA GLY A 172 -1.94 3.49 -10.62
C GLY A 172 -0.71 3.55 -9.72
N MET A 173 -0.20 2.40 -9.24
CA MET A 173 0.99 2.37 -8.40
C MET A 173 2.32 2.43 -9.18
N VAL A 174 2.32 2.11 -10.48
CA VAL A 174 3.55 1.99 -11.27
C VAL A 174 4.38 3.28 -11.30
N PRO A 175 3.81 4.47 -11.60
CA PRO A 175 4.61 5.70 -11.67
C PRO A 175 5.29 6.03 -10.33
N GLY A 176 4.56 5.92 -9.22
CA GLY A 176 5.09 6.15 -7.89
C GLY A 176 6.15 5.12 -7.50
N ALA A 177 5.86 3.83 -7.72
CA ALA A 177 6.81 2.75 -7.45
C ALA A 177 8.12 2.95 -8.23
N PHE A 178 8.04 3.31 -9.51
CA PHE A 178 9.22 3.58 -10.33
C PHE A 178 10.03 4.76 -9.81
N ALA A 179 9.37 5.89 -9.53
CA ALA A 179 10.05 7.09 -9.04
C ALA A 179 10.79 6.82 -7.72
N TYR A 180 10.15 6.16 -6.76
CA TYR A 180 10.78 5.79 -5.49
C TYR A 180 11.86 4.72 -5.62
N ASN A 181 11.77 3.78 -6.58
CA ASN A 181 12.85 2.82 -6.83
C ASN A 181 14.05 3.49 -7.50
N VAL A 182 13.84 4.46 -8.42
CA VAL A 182 14.94 5.27 -8.98
C VAL A 182 15.62 6.06 -7.86
N LEU A 183 14.85 6.68 -6.97
CA LEU A 183 15.38 7.39 -5.80
C LEU A 183 16.16 6.43 -4.89
N GLY A 184 15.61 5.26 -4.58
CA GLY A 184 16.28 4.23 -3.78
C GLY A 184 17.62 3.82 -4.39
N TYR A 185 17.64 3.52 -5.67
CA TYR A 185 18.87 3.17 -6.39
C TYR A 185 19.95 4.27 -6.31
N SER A 186 19.52 5.53 -6.32
CA SER A 186 20.42 6.69 -6.29
C SER A 186 20.90 7.05 -4.87
N LEU A 187 20.38 6.41 -3.81
CA LEU A 187 20.84 6.64 -2.44
C LEU A 187 22.30 6.24 -2.20
N THR A 188 22.89 5.44 -3.08
CA THR A 188 24.32 5.05 -3.02
C THR A 188 25.26 6.22 -3.23
N ASP A 189 24.81 7.27 -3.94
CA ASP A 189 25.56 8.50 -4.18
C ASP A 189 24.61 9.71 -4.23
N ILE A 190 24.38 10.29 -3.05
CA ILE A 190 23.45 11.42 -2.83
C ILE A 190 23.90 12.74 -3.46
N LEU A 191 25.16 12.85 -3.86
CA LEU A 191 25.70 14.03 -4.55
C LEU A 191 25.70 13.86 -6.07
N SER A 192 25.28 12.71 -6.59
CA SER A 192 25.26 12.42 -8.01
C SER A 192 24.14 13.18 -8.76
N PRO A 193 24.36 13.53 -10.03
CA PRO A 193 23.28 14.06 -10.87
C PRO A 193 22.07 13.12 -10.97
N SER A 194 22.31 11.80 -10.89
CA SER A 194 21.26 10.77 -10.87
C SER A 194 20.35 10.89 -9.65
N PHE A 195 20.90 11.21 -8.48
CA PHE A 195 20.08 11.45 -7.28
C PHE A 195 19.20 12.70 -7.44
N LEU A 196 19.76 13.79 -7.95
CA LEU A 196 18.98 15.02 -8.20
C LEU A 196 17.85 14.77 -9.22
N MET A 197 18.14 14.04 -10.32
CA MET A 197 17.12 13.65 -11.28
C MET A 197 16.04 12.75 -10.67
N ALA A 198 16.41 11.82 -9.79
CA ALA A 198 15.47 10.96 -9.08
C ALA A 198 14.54 11.77 -8.16
N VAL A 199 15.07 12.74 -7.43
CA VAL A 199 14.28 13.64 -6.57
C VAL A 199 13.29 14.45 -7.43
N VAL A 200 13.75 15.02 -8.54
CA VAL A 200 12.90 15.76 -9.48
C VAL A 200 11.80 14.86 -10.05
N LEU A 201 12.12 13.61 -10.41
CA LEU A 201 11.14 12.64 -10.89
C LEU A 201 10.05 12.36 -9.84
N VAL A 202 10.43 12.15 -8.58
CA VAL A 202 9.47 11.95 -7.47
C VAL A 202 8.57 13.18 -7.34
N ILE A 203 9.14 14.38 -7.36
CA ILE A 203 8.38 15.64 -7.28
C ILE A 203 7.39 15.73 -8.45
N ILE A 204 7.82 15.48 -9.68
CA ILE A 204 6.95 15.52 -10.86
C ILE A 204 5.80 14.52 -10.71
N VAL A 205 6.09 13.27 -10.39
CA VAL A 205 5.07 12.22 -10.21
C VAL A 205 4.08 12.58 -9.10
N MET A 206 4.55 13.19 -8.01
CA MET A 206 3.68 13.62 -6.91
C MET A 206 2.81 14.82 -7.26
N PHE A 207 3.36 15.82 -7.96
CA PHE A 207 2.65 17.08 -8.19
C PHE A 207 1.82 17.10 -9.48
N THR A 208 2.16 16.31 -10.50
CA THR A 208 1.41 16.27 -11.78
C THR A 208 -0.09 15.99 -11.58
N PRO A 209 -0.53 14.99 -10.79
CA PRO A 209 -1.95 14.73 -10.60
C PRO A 209 -2.65 15.86 -9.83
N LEU A 210 -1.95 16.51 -8.90
CA LEU A 210 -2.47 17.65 -8.14
C LEU A 210 -2.72 18.86 -9.05
N VAL A 211 -1.73 19.21 -9.86
CA VAL A 211 -1.84 20.30 -10.84
C VAL A 211 -2.97 20.04 -11.84
N TYR A 212 -3.04 18.81 -12.38
CA TYR A 212 -4.10 18.42 -13.29
C TYR A 212 -5.50 18.56 -12.67
N HIS A 213 -5.65 18.18 -11.41
CA HIS A 213 -6.92 18.32 -10.69
C HIS A 213 -7.32 19.78 -10.50
N PHE A 214 -6.37 20.65 -10.14
CA PHE A 214 -6.63 22.09 -9.95
C PHE A 214 -6.95 22.82 -11.27
N VAL A 215 -6.29 22.45 -12.36
CA VAL A 215 -6.52 23.09 -13.68
C VAL A 215 -7.88 22.71 -14.29
N ARG A 216 -8.38 21.49 -14.01
CA ARG A 216 -9.63 21.02 -14.61
C ARG A 216 -10.89 21.45 -13.84
N HIS A 217 -10.75 21.96 -12.63
CA HIS A 217 -11.85 22.43 -11.79
C HIS A 217 -11.94 23.96 -11.70
N LYS A 218 -11.19 24.68 -12.55
CA LYS A 218 -11.44 26.08 -12.90
C LYS A 218 -12.24 26.15 -14.21
#